data_83e612dcc3e883a7e36bdd7685ace6c6
#
_entry.id   83e612dcc3e883a7e36bdd7685ace6c6
#
_cell.length_a   1.000
_cell.length_b   1.000
_cell.length_c   1.000
_cell.angle_alpha   90.00
_cell.angle_beta   90.00
_cell.angle_gamma   90.00
#
_symmetry.space_group_name_H-M   'P 1'
#
loop_
_entity.id
_entity.type
_entity.pdbx_description
1 polymer ?
#
loop_
_entity_poly.entity_id
_entity_poly.type
_entity_poly.pdbx_seq_one_letter_code
_entity_poly.pdbx_strand_id
1 'polypeptide(L)'
;FEKFYGLDKETALKAVDYYRERYSDKGIYENVLFDGIEDMLAGLKNDGYVVALATCKPEIYVPRILEYFNVDKYFDVAVGSELEGGERRHKNQVIDEVFVRLADAGLADAGNLSGTKSQSIMIGDRKDDILGAKASGIDSMGVRYGFAEEQELEIAGADYIVETVEDIRKKLKTL
;
A
#
# COMPACT_ATOMS: atom_id res chain seq x y z
N PHE A 1 -20.30 -3.93 4.40
CA PHE A 1 -21.76 -3.93 4.17
C PHE A 1 -22.55 -4.04 5.48
N GLU A 2 -22.22 -4.95 6.40
CA GLU A 2 -22.88 -5.07 7.70
C GLU A 2 -22.88 -3.74 8.46
N LYS A 3 -21.69 -3.17 8.69
CA LYS A 3 -21.50 -1.97 9.49
C LYS A 3 -22.15 -0.71 8.91
N PHE A 4 -22.08 -0.51 7.59
CA PHE A 4 -22.52 0.75 6.96
C PHE A 4 -23.95 0.71 6.44
N TYR A 5 -24.44 -0.48 6.06
CA TYR A 5 -25.78 -0.65 5.49
C TYR A 5 -26.74 -1.40 6.41
N GLY A 6 -26.27 -1.86 7.58
CA GLY A 6 -27.07 -2.59 8.52
C GLY A 6 -27.58 -3.95 8.00
N LEU A 7 -26.90 -4.54 7.02
CA LEU A 7 -27.28 -5.83 6.45
C LEU A 7 -26.94 -6.96 7.43
N ASP A 8 -27.76 -8.00 7.45
CA ASP A 8 -27.41 -9.25 8.09
C ASP A 8 -26.23 -9.92 7.34
N LYS A 9 -25.58 -10.86 8.02
CA LYS A 9 -24.35 -11.49 7.51
C LYS A 9 -24.55 -12.19 6.16
N GLU A 10 -25.69 -12.87 5.96
CA GLU A 10 -25.94 -13.59 4.70
C GLU A 10 -26.13 -12.63 3.54
N THR A 11 -26.92 -11.57 3.76
CA THR A 11 -27.15 -10.52 2.76
C THR A 11 -25.86 -9.74 2.48
N ALA A 12 -25.03 -9.47 3.50
CA ALA A 12 -23.75 -8.81 3.34
C ALA A 12 -22.77 -9.65 2.47
N LEU A 13 -22.73 -10.97 2.65
CA LEU A 13 -21.91 -11.86 1.82
C LEU A 13 -22.37 -11.84 0.35
N LYS A 14 -23.68 -11.92 0.10
CA LYS A 14 -24.22 -11.79 -1.27
C LYS A 14 -23.85 -10.43 -1.90
N ALA A 15 -23.91 -9.35 -1.11
CA ALA A 15 -23.49 -8.02 -1.58
C ALA A 15 -22.01 -7.96 -1.92
N VAL A 16 -21.15 -8.67 -1.17
CA VAL A 16 -19.72 -8.83 -1.51
C VAL A 16 -19.55 -9.55 -2.83
N ASP A 17 -20.29 -10.62 -3.09
CA ASP A 17 -20.19 -11.38 -4.35
C ASP A 17 -20.59 -10.51 -5.55
N TYR A 18 -21.71 -9.78 -5.49
CA TYR A 18 -22.10 -8.83 -6.54
C TYR A 18 -21.09 -7.69 -6.73
N TYR A 19 -20.53 -7.17 -5.63
CA TYR A 19 -19.46 -6.18 -5.70
C TYR A 19 -18.23 -6.75 -6.44
N ARG A 20 -17.79 -7.95 -6.08
CA ARG A 20 -16.62 -8.60 -6.68
C ARG A 20 -16.81 -8.90 -8.16
N GLU A 21 -18.01 -9.37 -8.55
CA GLU A 21 -18.35 -9.61 -9.95
C GLU A 21 -18.13 -8.35 -10.80
N ARG A 22 -18.68 -7.21 -10.37
CA ARG A 22 -18.48 -5.94 -11.06
C ARG A 22 -17.06 -5.40 -10.93
N TYR A 23 -16.48 -5.49 -9.72
CA TYR A 23 -15.15 -4.96 -9.45
C TYR A 23 -14.09 -5.65 -10.29
N SER A 24 -14.11 -6.97 -10.40
CA SER A 24 -13.11 -7.74 -11.13
C SER A 24 -13.03 -7.43 -12.63
N ASP A 25 -14.11 -6.94 -13.24
CA ASP A 25 -14.20 -6.65 -14.66
C ASP A 25 -14.08 -5.15 -14.97
N LYS A 26 -14.76 -4.30 -14.21
CA LYS A 26 -14.88 -2.86 -14.46
C LYS A 26 -14.32 -1.99 -13.33
N GLY A 27 -14.71 -2.28 -12.11
CA GLY A 27 -14.42 -1.42 -10.96
C GLY A 27 -12.93 -1.23 -10.69
N ILE A 28 -12.07 -2.19 -11.02
CA ILE A 28 -10.62 -2.06 -10.87
C ILE A 28 -10.03 -0.94 -11.73
N TYR A 29 -10.72 -0.52 -12.79
CA TYR A 29 -10.28 0.53 -13.71
C TYR A 29 -11.00 1.88 -13.47
N GLU A 30 -12.00 1.91 -12.57
CA GLU A 30 -12.75 3.12 -12.24
C GLU A 30 -12.04 3.92 -11.14
N ASN A 31 -10.78 4.24 -11.37
CA ASN A 31 -9.95 5.07 -10.51
C ASN A 31 -8.92 5.80 -11.36
N VAL A 32 -8.22 6.75 -10.76
CA VAL A 32 -7.17 7.55 -11.40
C VAL A 32 -5.97 7.64 -10.46
N LEU A 33 -4.78 7.83 -11.02
CA LEU A 33 -3.61 8.19 -10.22
C LEU A 33 -3.75 9.64 -9.75
N PHE A 34 -3.28 9.93 -8.55
CA PHE A 34 -3.06 11.31 -8.13
C PHE A 34 -1.99 11.95 -9.03
N ASP A 35 -2.15 13.24 -9.29
CA ASP A 35 -1.23 14.01 -10.11
C ASP A 35 0.20 13.92 -9.57
N GLY A 36 1.15 13.67 -10.46
CA GLY A 36 2.58 13.59 -10.13
C GLY A 36 3.06 12.24 -9.59
N ILE A 37 2.19 11.24 -9.40
CA ILE A 37 2.59 9.91 -8.89
C ILE A 37 3.58 9.22 -9.84
N GLU A 38 3.34 9.25 -11.16
CA GLU A 38 4.27 8.61 -12.10
C GLU A 38 5.66 9.28 -12.06
N ASP A 39 5.71 10.60 -12.05
CA ASP A 39 6.98 11.36 -11.97
C ASP A 39 7.69 11.11 -10.64
N MET A 40 6.94 11.01 -9.54
CA MET A 40 7.50 10.69 -8.23
C MET A 40 8.11 9.29 -8.22
N LEU A 41 7.40 8.28 -8.72
CA LEU A 41 7.91 6.90 -8.81
C LEU A 41 9.16 6.81 -9.71
N ALA A 42 9.12 7.44 -10.89
CA ALA A 42 10.29 7.53 -11.78
C ALA A 42 11.47 8.20 -11.09
N GLY A 43 11.21 9.28 -10.35
CA GLY A 43 12.21 9.98 -9.57
C GLY A 43 12.85 9.12 -8.48
N LEU A 44 12.06 8.33 -7.75
CA LEU A 44 12.58 7.40 -6.73
C LEU A 44 13.49 6.33 -7.36
N LYS A 45 13.08 5.75 -8.47
CA LYS A 45 13.91 4.77 -9.20
C LYS A 45 15.23 5.39 -9.68
N ASN A 46 15.20 6.62 -10.20
CA ASN A 46 16.41 7.34 -10.62
C ASN A 46 17.33 7.70 -9.44
N ASP A 47 16.76 7.94 -8.26
CA ASP A 47 17.53 8.19 -7.03
C ASP A 47 18.06 6.89 -6.39
N GLY A 48 17.76 5.71 -6.98
CA GLY A 48 18.27 4.40 -6.55
C GLY A 48 17.46 3.72 -5.43
N TYR A 49 16.27 4.20 -5.14
CA TYR A 49 15.39 3.55 -4.16
C TYR A 49 14.85 2.21 -4.68
N VAL A 50 14.76 1.23 -3.79
CA VAL A 50 13.93 0.04 -3.98
C VAL A 50 12.49 0.46 -3.68
N VAL A 51 11.59 0.26 -4.64
CA VAL A 51 10.19 0.68 -4.54
C VAL A 51 9.29 -0.55 -4.50
N ALA A 52 8.52 -0.70 -3.44
CA ALA A 52 7.59 -1.80 -3.27
C ALA A 52 6.15 -1.32 -3.07
N LEU A 53 5.19 -2.04 -3.62
CA LEU A 53 3.77 -1.83 -3.34
C LEU A 53 3.29 -2.79 -2.26
N ALA A 54 2.67 -2.23 -1.20
CA ALA A 54 1.97 -2.98 -0.15
C ALA A 54 0.51 -2.51 -0.08
N THR A 55 -0.42 -3.28 -0.62
CA THR A 55 -1.84 -2.89 -0.69
C THR A 55 -2.78 -3.91 -0.06
N CYS A 56 -3.84 -3.44 0.59
CA CYS A 56 -4.94 -4.30 1.04
C CYS A 56 -5.91 -4.72 -0.08
N LYS A 57 -5.68 -4.28 -1.33
CA LYS A 57 -6.40 -4.84 -2.47
C LYS A 57 -6.00 -6.30 -2.68
N PRO A 58 -6.94 -7.18 -3.10
CA PRO A 58 -6.59 -8.57 -3.42
C PRO A 58 -5.47 -8.64 -4.47
N GLU A 59 -4.45 -9.44 -4.18
CA GLU A 59 -3.22 -9.52 -4.99
C GLU A 59 -3.49 -9.89 -6.45
N ILE A 60 -4.51 -10.70 -6.71
CA ILE A 60 -4.89 -11.10 -8.08
C ILE A 60 -5.24 -9.91 -9.00
N TYR A 61 -5.61 -8.76 -8.42
CA TYR A 61 -5.93 -7.55 -9.18
C TYR A 61 -4.74 -6.61 -9.35
N VAL A 62 -3.71 -6.74 -8.51
CA VAL A 62 -2.59 -5.80 -8.45
C VAL A 62 -1.87 -5.67 -9.81
N PRO A 63 -1.45 -6.74 -10.49
CA PRO A 63 -0.76 -6.60 -11.77
C PRO A 63 -1.62 -5.86 -12.81
N ARG A 64 -2.90 -6.20 -12.90
CA ARG A 64 -3.83 -5.59 -13.87
C ARG A 64 -4.01 -4.08 -13.65
N ILE A 65 -4.02 -3.65 -12.38
CA ILE A 65 -4.12 -2.22 -12.01
C ILE A 65 -2.82 -1.50 -12.38
N LEU A 66 -1.67 -2.06 -12.02
CA LEU A 66 -0.37 -1.45 -12.30
C LEU A 66 -0.11 -1.33 -13.81
N GLU A 67 -0.41 -2.36 -14.58
CA GLU A 67 -0.32 -2.35 -16.04
C GLU A 67 -1.27 -1.32 -16.66
N TYR A 68 -2.51 -1.23 -16.19
CA TYR A 68 -3.49 -0.26 -16.69
C TYR A 68 -2.98 1.19 -16.56
N PHE A 69 -2.30 1.51 -15.46
CA PHE A 69 -1.69 2.82 -15.24
C PHE A 69 -0.27 2.95 -15.80
N ASN A 70 0.30 1.88 -16.38
CA ASN A 70 1.66 1.85 -16.89
C ASN A 70 2.71 2.25 -15.83
N VAL A 71 2.50 1.84 -14.57
CA VAL A 71 3.39 2.10 -13.42
C VAL A 71 4.03 0.83 -12.86
N ASP A 72 3.71 -0.35 -13.38
CA ASP A 72 4.29 -1.64 -13.01
C ASP A 72 5.82 -1.63 -13.04
N LYS A 73 6.40 -0.98 -14.04
CA LYS A 73 7.85 -0.83 -14.28
C LYS A 73 8.62 -0.14 -13.14
N TYR A 74 7.93 0.56 -12.25
CA TYR A 74 8.56 1.28 -11.14
C TYR A 74 8.63 0.46 -9.86
N PHE A 75 7.87 -0.63 -9.75
CA PHE A 75 7.84 -1.45 -8.55
C PHE A 75 8.75 -2.67 -8.70
N ASP A 76 9.70 -2.81 -7.77
CA ASP A 76 10.57 -3.99 -7.69
C ASP A 76 9.81 -5.20 -7.13
N VAL A 77 8.86 -4.95 -6.22
CA VAL A 77 7.98 -5.95 -5.62
C VAL A 77 6.59 -5.33 -5.45
N ALA A 78 5.55 -6.12 -5.72
CA ALA A 78 4.16 -5.72 -5.49
C ALA A 78 3.41 -6.84 -4.75
N VAL A 79 2.82 -6.49 -3.60
CA VAL A 79 2.11 -7.42 -2.72
C VAL A 79 0.73 -6.89 -2.41
N GLY A 80 -0.28 -7.73 -2.58
CA GLY A 80 -1.65 -7.48 -2.19
C GLY A 80 -2.09 -8.34 -1.01
N SER A 81 -3.34 -8.16 -0.57
CA SER A 81 -3.96 -9.07 0.38
C SER A 81 -4.36 -10.38 -0.29
N GLU A 82 -4.54 -11.43 0.50
CA GLU A 82 -5.17 -12.65 0.03
C GLU A 82 -6.69 -12.55 0.08
N LEU A 83 -7.35 -13.31 -0.78
CA LEU A 83 -8.80 -13.47 -0.75
C LEU A 83 -9.25 -14.26 0.49
N GLU A 84 -10.55 -14.46 0.65
CA GLU A 84 -11.15 -15.19 1.76
C GLU A 84 -10.45 -16.54 2.00
N GLY A 85 -10.13 -16.80 3.27
CA GLY A 85 -9.40 -18.01 3.68
C GLY A 85 -7.88 -17.85 3.73
N GLY A 86 -7.33 -16.79 3.14
CA GLY A 86 -5.89 -16.50 3.22
C GLY A 86 -5.50 -15.86 4.57
N GLU A 87 -4.22 -15.97 4.90
CA GLU A 87 -3.67 -15.42 6.16
C GLU A 87 -3.33 -13.95 6.06
N ARG A 88 -2.93 -13.46 4.84
CA ARG A 88 -2.49 -12.08 4.61
C ARG A 88 -3.66 -11.14 4.35
N ARG A 89 -4.25 -10.60 5.42
CA ARG A 89 -5.42 -9.71 5.38
C ARG A 89 -5.18 -8.31 5.93
N HIS A 90 -4.20 -8.17 6.82
CA HIS A 90 -3.88 -6.92 7.48
C HIS A 90 -2.66 -6.27 6.86
N LYS A 91 -2.56 -4.95 6.96
CA LYS A 91 -1.49 -4.18 6.33
C LYS A 91 -0.09 -4.64 6.77
N ASN A 92 0.12 -4.92 8.06
CA ASN A 92 1.40 -5.43 8.54
C ASN A 92 1.78 -6.77 7.89
N GLN A 93 0.83 -7.70 7.70
CA GLN A 93 1.09 -8.98 7.04
C GLN A 93 1.49 -8.79 5.56
N VAL A 94 0.88 -7.80 4.90
CA VAL A 94 1.26 -7.43 3.52
C VAL A 94 2.67 -6.82 3.49
N ILE A 95 2.99 -5.92 4.43
CA ILE A 95 4.32 -5.33 4.55
C ILE A 95 5.38 -6.40 4.86
N ASP A 96 5.11 -7.32 5.78
CA ASP A 96 6.04 -8.38 6.12
C ASP A 96 6.32 -9.31 4.92
N GLU A 97 5.30 -9.62 4.12
CA GLU A 97 5.45 -10.36 2.87
C GLU A 97 6.29 -9.59 1.82
N VAL A 98 6.19 -8.25 1.77
CA VAL A 98 7.09 -7.45 0.92
C VAL A 98 8.55 -7.73 1.26
N PHE A 99 8.92 -7.77 2.55
CA PHE A 99 10.30 -8.04 2.95
C PHE A 99 10.75 -9.46 2.60
N VAL A 100 9.86 -10.46 2.67
CA VAL A 100 10.16 -11.82 2.21
C VAL A 100 10.49 -11.79 0.72
N ARG A 101 9.65 -11.18 -0.10
CA ARG A 101 9.87 -11.11 -1.56
C ARG A 101 11.07 -10.24 -1.95
N LEU A 102 11.36 -9.19 -1.22
CA LEU A 102 12.59 -8.41 -1.43
C LEU A 102 13.84 -9.25 -1.15
N ALA A 103 13.82 -10.08 -0.10
CA ALA A 103 14.91 -10.99 0.20
C ALA A 103 15.06 -12.07 -0.90
N ASP A 104 13.97 -12.68 -1.35
CA ASP A 104 13.96 -13.67 -2.42
C ASP A 104 14.47 -13.10 -3.76
N ALA A 105 14.19 -11.81 -4.01
CA ALA A 105 14.70 -11.08 -5.17
C ALA A 105 16.15 -10.58 -5.02
N GLY A 106 16.80 -10.80 -3.86
CA GLY A 106 18.16 -10.31 -3.58
C GLY A 106 18.24 -8.80 -3.38
N LEU A 107 17.12 -8.15 -3.10
CA LEU A 107 17.00 -6.70 -2.85
C LEU A 107 17.00 -6.34 -1.36
N ALA A 108 16.96 -7.35 -0.48
CA ALA A 108 17.10 -7.22 0.96
C ALA A 108 18.01 -8.33 1.48
N ASP A 109 18.71 -8.06 2.59
CA ASP A 109 19.54 -9.06 3.25
C ASP A 109 18.65 -10.02 4.08
N ALA A 110 18.46 -11.23 3.58
CA ALA A 110 17.69 -12.28 4.26
C ALA A 110 18.24 -12.63 5.67
N GLY A 111 19.55 -12.45 5.89
CA GLY A 111 20.21 -12.65 7.18
C GLY A 111 20.06 -11.48 8.14
N ASN A 112 19.66 -10.29 7.62
CA ASN A 112 19.51 -9.07 8.41
C ASN A 112 18.31 -8.24 7.96
N LEU A 113 17.12 -8.84 8.00
CA LEU A 113 15.88 -8.11 7.67
C LEU A 113 15.62 -6.91 8.61
N SER A 114 16.11 -6.96 9.86
CA SER A 114 16.02 -5.84 10.79
C SER A 114 16.77 -4.60 10.27
N GLY A 115 17.95 -4.79 9.69
CA GLY A 115 18.72 -3.72 9.05
C GLY A 115 18.01 -3.15 7.83
N THR A 116 17.39 -4.00 7.01
CA THR A 116 16.57 -3.55 5.88
C THR A 116 15.35 -2.76 6.35
N LYS A 117 14.64 -3.27 7.37
CA LYS A 117 13.45 -2.60 7.92
C LYS A 117 13.79 -1.20 8.48
N SER A 118 14.94 -1.04 9.16
CA SER A 118 15.36 0.26 9.71
C SER A 118 15.70 1.32 8.65
N GLN A 119 15.80 0.93 7.38
CA GLN A 119 16.02 1.81 6.23
C GLN A 119 14.79 1.90 5.33
N SER A 120 13.65 1.45 5.81
CA SER A 120 12.42 1.37 5.04
C SER A 120 11.33 2.25 5.64
N ILE A 121 10.49 2.80 4.77
CA ILE A 121 9.38 3.64 5.17
C ILE A 121 8.12 3.25 4.40
N MET A 122 7.00 3.10 5.10
CA MET A 122 5.68 2.95 4.50
C MET A 122 5.08 4.31 4.21
N ILE A 123 4.68 4.53 2.97
CA ILE A 123 3.99 5.76 2.54
C ILE A 123 2.53 5.40 2.27
N GLY A 124 1.61 6.08 2.93
CA GLY A 124 0.20 5.78 2.78
C GLY A 124 -0.72 6.90 3.27
N ASP A 125 -1.99 6.81 2.90
CA ASP A 125 -2.99 7.84 3.14
C ASP A 125 -4.03 7.47 4.19
N ARG A 126 -3.91 6.29 4.84
CA ARG A 126 -4.85 5.84 5.85
C ARG A 126 -4.13 5.38 7.13
N LYS A 127 -4.85 5.44 8.23
CA LYS A 127 -4.36 4.93 9.53
C LYS A 127 -3.85 3.49 9.47
N ASP A 128 -4.45 2.64 8.63
CA ASP A 128 -4.03 1.25 8.50
C ASP A 128 -2.61 1.14 7.93
N ASP A 129 -2.18 2.07 7.08
CA ASP A 129 -0.82 2.15 6.57
C ASP A 129 0.17 2.48 7.69
N ILE A 130 -0.17 3.47 8.51
CA ILE A 130 0.64 3.91 9.65
C ILE A 130 0.74 2.82 10.73
N LEU A 131 -0.40 2.24 11.11
CA LEU A 131 -0.45 1.18 12.11
C LEU A 131 0.24 -0.10 11.61
N GLY A 132 0.10 -0.41 10.32
CA GLY A 132 0.79 -1.53 9.67
C GLY A 132 2.30 -1.35 9.69
N ALA A 133 2.81 -0.17 9.36
CA ALA A 133 4.22 0.19 9.42
C ALA A 133 4.77 -0.02 10.84
N LYS A 134 4.10 0.53 11.85
CA LYS A 134 4.49 0.36 13.26
C LYS A 134 4.53 -1.10 13.70
N ALA A 135 3.51 -1.88 13.34
CA ALA A 135 3.46 -3.30 13.68
C ALA A 135 4.56 -4.11 12.99
N SER A 136 5.00 -3.69 11.79
CA SER A 136 6.12 -4.29 11.06
C SER A 136 7.49 -3.74 11.45
N GLY A 137 7.56 -2.71 12.30
CA GLY A 137 8.80 -2.11 12.79
C GLY A 137 9.54 -1.29 11.72
N ILE A 138 8.81 -0.56 10.91
CA ILE A 138 9.35 0.39 9.93
C ILE A 138 8.76 1.79 10.15
N ASP A 139 9.44 2.81 9.66
CA ASP A 139 8.93 4.18 9.69
C ASP A 139 7.69 4.35 8.80
N SER A 140 6.92 5.40 9.07
CA SER A 140 5.68 5.73 8.38
C SER A 140 5.64 7.18 7.91
N MET A 141 5.16 7.39 6.69
CA MET A 141 4.90 8.71 6.12
C MET A 141 3.44 8.80 5.67
N GLY A 142 2.65 9.58 6.37
CA GLY A 142 1.28 9.88 5.98
C GLY A 142 1.22 10.93 4.86
N VAL A 143 0.32 10.75 3.89
CA VAL A 143 0.09 11.71 2.81
C VAL A 143 -1.33 12.29 2.90
N ARG A 144 -1.46 13.63 2.94
CA ARG A 144 -2.75 14.31 3.17
C ARG A 144 -3.61 14.43 1.92
N TYR A 145 -3.04 14.31 0.73
CA TYR A 145 -3.79 14.39 -0.52
C TYR A 145 -4.67 13.16 -0.81
N GLY A 146 -4.60 12.13 0.04
CA GLY A 146 -5.39 10.90 -0.09
C GLY A 146 -6.74 10.96 0.62
N PHE A 147 -7.14 9.85 1.24
CA PHE A 147 -8.47 9.62 1.82
C PHE A 147 -8.51 9.62 3.35
N ALA A 148 -7.43 10.09 4.03
CA ALA A 148 -7.43 10.22 5.48
C ALA A 148 -8.51 11.19 5.95
N GLU A 149 -9.19 10.85 7.04
CA GLU A 149 -10.04 11.79 7.76
C GLU A 149 -9.18 12.82 8.50
N GLU A 150 -9.79 13.92 8.95
CA GLU A 150 -9.08 14.95 9.70
C GLU A 150 -8.39 14.34 10.94
N GLN A 151 -7.10 14.63 11.10
CA GLN A 151 -6.24 14.11 12.16
C GLN A 151 -6.04 12.56 12.19
N GLU A 152 -6.54 11.82 11.20
CA GLU A 152 -6.42 10.35 11.17
C GLU A 152 -4.96 9.90 11.24
N LEU A 153 -4.08 10.56 10.47
CA LEU A 153 -2.66 10.21 10.37
C LEU A 153 -1.90 10.55 11.65
N GLU A 154 -2.19 11.69 12.27
CA GLU A 154 -1.60 12.12 13.54
C GLU A 154 -2.03 11.20 14.69
N ILE A 155 -3.31 10.88 14.78
CA ILE A 155 -3.85 9.98 15.82
C ILE A 155 -3.25 8.57 15.65
N ALA A 156 -3.08 8.09 14.43
CA ALA A 156 -2.36 6.85 14.15
C ALA A 156 -0.86 6.97 14.49
N GLY A 157 -0.34 8.20 14.62
CA GLY A 157 1.03 8.53 15.00
C GLY A 157 2.01 8.30 13.87
N ALA A 158 1.74 8.83 12.70
CA ALA A 158 2.68 8.85 11.59
C ALA A 158 3.98 9.54 12.00
N ASP A 159 5.14 8.97 11.64
CA ASP A 159 6.44 9.55 11.96
C ASP A 159 6.68 10.82 11.16
N TYR A 160 6.18 10.85 9.92
CA TYR A 160 6.20 12.01 9.04
C TYR A 160 4.84 12.19 8.39
N ILE A 161 4.49 13.45 8.05
CA ILE A 161 3.30 13.79 7.27
C ILE A 161 3.70 14.79 6.19
N VAL A 162 3.21 14.59 4.97
CA VAL A 162 3.45 15.47 3.81
C VAL A 162 2.14 15.86 3.14
N GLU A 163 2.12 17.05 2.54
CA GLU A 163 0.91 17.62 1.97
C GLU A 163 0.70 17.26 0.50
N THR A 164 1.77 17.07 -0.26
CA THR A 164 1.73 16.85 -1.70
C THR A 164 2.58 15.65 -2.13
N VAL A 165 2.33 15.15 -3.34
CA VAL A 165 3.14 14.08 -3.95
C VAL A 165 4.61 14.49 -4.06
N GLU A 166 4.87 15.75 -4.42
CA GLU A 166 6.25 16.27 -4.55
C GLU A 166 7.01 16.28 -3.22
N ASP A 167 6.32 16.48 -2.11
CA ASP A 167 6.94 16.56 -0.79
C ASP A 167 7.46 15.20 -0.30
N ILE A 168 6.93 14.09 -0.83
CA ILE A 168 7.42 12.73 -0.54
C ILE A 168 8.91 12.66 -0.85
N ARG A 169 9.30 12.97 -2.09
CA ARG A 169 10.69 12.84 -2.53
C ARG A 169 11.61 13.86 -1.84
N LYS A 170 11.10 15.08 -1.56
CA LYS A 170 11.84 16.08 -0.79
C LYS A 170 12.13 15.56 0.62
N LYS A 171 11.13 14.98 1.27
CA LYS A 171 11.26 14.45 2.64
C LYS A 171 12.23 13.27 2.68
N LEU A 172 12.12 12.31 1.79
CA LEU A 172 13.01 11.14 1.73
C LEU A 172 14.50 11.52 1.60
N LYS A 173 14.82 12.62 0.91
CA LYS A 173 16.21 13.11 0.79
C LYS A 173 16.78 13.70 2.09
N THR A 174 15.96 13.90 3.10
CA THR A 174 16.37 14.48 4.39
C THR A 174 16.37 13.45 5.52
N LEU A 175 15.99 12.21 5.24
CA LEU A 175 16.04 11.08 6.16
C LEU A 175 17.36 10.34 6.01
#